data_7b069b8752a1dba5b76c135e21578ef0
#
_entry.id   7b069b8752a1dba5b76c135e21578ef0
#
_cell.length_a   1.000
_cell.length_b   1.000
_cell.length_c   1.000
_cell.angle_alpha   90.00
_cell.angle_beta   90.00
_cell.angle_gamma   90.00
#
_symmetry.space_group_name_H-M   'P 1'
#
loop_
_entity.id
_entity.type
_entity.pdbx_description
1 polymer ?
#
loop_
_entity_poly.entity_id
_entity_poly.type
_entity_poly.pdbx_seq_one_letter_code
_entity_poly.pdbx_strand_id
1 'polypeptide(L)'
;MKIIHLISGGDVGGAKTHVLSLLEGLGRTQQVRLVCFTAGAFADDAMAMGIDTLVLDSGVRSSIRTLTGMIQNEHFDIVHCHGSRANMIGAILKRTIKVPIVTTVHSDYRLDYLGRPFHRLTYGTINTVALRMFDYHIGVSDAMVQLLISRGFDPQKLFSIYNGVDFPRSLQILRGRNISEASVSRLTRTRSFSALPRD
;
A
#
# COMPACT_ATOMS: atom_id res chain seq x y z
N MET A 1 -6.85 -2.15 -18.08
CA MET A 1 -5.42 -2.05 -17.74
C MET A 1 -4.98 -3.34 -17.09
N LYS A 2 -3.70 -3.69 -17.23
CA LYS A 2 -3.08 -4.84 -16.57
C LYS A 2 -2.04 -4.36 -15.57
N ILE A 3 -2.25 -4.63 -14.29
CA ILE A 3 -1.47 -4.08 -13.19
C ILE A 3 -0.80 -5.23 -12.42
N ILE A 4 0.50 -5.11 -12.20
CA ILE A 4 1.24 -6.03 -11.35
C ILE A 4 1.56 -5.36 -10.01
N HIS A 5 1.14 -5.98 -8.92
CA HIS A 5 1.38 -5.52 -7.56
C HIS A 5 2.51 -6.33 -6.94
N LEU A 6 3.48 -5.63 -6.37
CA LEU A 6 4.66 -6.23 -5.72
C LEU A 6 4.60 -5.99 -4.22
N ILE A 7 4.76 -7.05 -3.42
CA ILE A 7 4.77 -6.97 -1.96
C ILE A 7 5.77 -7.94 -1.35
N SER A 8 6.20 -7.70 -0.13
CA SER A 8 7.09 -8.64 0.59
C SER A 8 6.46 -10.01 0.77
N GLY A 9 5.19 -10.07 1.16
CA GLY A 9 4.48 -11.32 1.47
C GLY A 9 4.54 -11.71 2.96
N GLY A 10 5.39 -11.07 3.74
CA GLY A 10 5.43 -11.21 5.21
C GLY A 10 4.68 -10.12 5.96
N ASP A 11 3.95 -9.28 5.24
CA ASP A 11 3.22 -8.17 5.82
C ASP A 11 2.02 -8.66 6.65
N VAL A 12 1.78 -7.99 7.78
CA VAL A 12 0.69 -8.30 8.70
C VAL A 12 -0.08 -7.03 9.06
N GLY A 13 -1.30 -7.19 9.60
CA GLY A 13 -2.12 -6.06 10.06
C GLY A 13 -2.72 -5.22 8.95
N GLY A 14 -2.82 -3.90 9.16
CA GLY A 14 -3.56 -2.99 8.30
C GLY A 14 -3.06 -2.91 6.85
N ALA A 15 -1.75 -3.01 6.62
CA ALA A 15 -1.18 -3.00 5.28
C ALA A 15 -1.63 -4.23 4.46
N LYS A 16 -1.67 -5.42 5.09
CA LYS A 16 -2.18 -6.65 4.47
C LYS A 16 -3.64 -6.49 4.05
N THR A 17 -4.50 -6.09 4.99
CA THR A 17 -5.93 -5.92 4.73
C THR A 17 -6.17 -4.91 3.61
N HIS A 18 -5.46 -3.78 3.64
CA HIS A 18 -5.57 -2.76 2.59
C HIS A 18 -5.22 -3.31 1.20
N VAL A 19 -4.09 -4.01 1.07
CA VAL A 19 -3.66 -4.52 -0.25
C VAL A 19 -4.62 -5.57 -0.77
N LEU A 20 -5.09 -6.50 0.06
CA LEU A 20 -6.06 -7.52 -0.35
C LEU A 20 -7.38 -6.90 -0.80
N SER A 21 -7.95 -5.96 -0.04
CA SER A 21 -9.17 -5.23 -0.42
C SER A 21 -8.99 -4.41 -1.69
N LEU A 22 -7.82 -3.78 -1.87
CA LEU A 22 -7.48 -3.04 -3.08
C LEU A 22 -7.48 -3.96 -4.31
N LEU A 23 -6.82 -5.12 -4.21
CA LEU A 23 -6.72 -6.09 -5.30
C LEU A 23 -8.08 -6.70 -5.65
N GLU A 24 -8.89 -7.04 -4.64
CA GLU A 24 -10.26 -7.51 -4.86
C GLU A 24 -11.11 -6.45 -5.58
N GLY A 25 -11.04 -5.20 -5.13
CA GLY A 25 -11.77 -4.09 -5.75
C GLY A 25 -11.32 -3.81 -7.19
N LEU A 26 -10.01 -3.74 -7.43
CA LEU A 26 -9.44 -3.53 -8.76
C LEU A 26 -9.72 -4.70 -9.70
N GLY A 27 -9.66 -5.93 -9.21
CA GLY A 27 -9.90 -7.15 -9.99
C GLY A 27 -11.28 -7.24 -10.62
N ARG A 28 -12.25 -6.44 -10.14
CA ARG A 28 -13.60 -6.35 -10.73
C ARG A 28 -13.62 -5.64 -12.08
N THR A 29 -12.64 -4.77 -12.36
CA THR A 29 -12.61 -3.92 -13.56
C THR A 29 -11.29 -3.95 -14.31
N GLN A 30 -10.22 -4.42 -13.67
CA GLN A 30 -8.87 -4.47 -14.20
C GLN A 30 -8.29 -5.88 -14.10
N GLN A 31 -7.30 -6.19 -14.92
CA GLN A 31 -6.49 -7.39 -14.74
C GLN A 31 -5.42 -7.08 -13.71
N VAL A 32 -5.44 -7.79 -12.59
CA VAL A 32 -4.46 -7.60 -11.51
C VAL A 32 -3.71 -8.90 -11.25
N ARG A 33 -2.40 -8.80 -11.04
CA ARG A 33 -1.56 -9.89 -10.55
C ARG A 33 -0.81 -9.44 -9.32
N LEU A 34 -0.79 -10.28 -8.31
CA LEU A 34 0.00 -10.08 -7.09
C LEU A 34 1.27 -10.91 -7.15
N VAL A 35 2.41 -10.31 -6.82
CA VAL A 35 3.68 -11.00 -6.64
C VAL A 35 4.16 -10.82 -5.21
N CYS A 36 4.29 -11.93 -4.49
CA CYS A 36 4.86 -12.00 -3.14
C CYS A 36 6.30 -12.48 -3.22
N PHE A 37 7.23 -11.80 -2.51
CA PHE A 37 8.64 -12.21 -2.46
C PHE A 37 8.94 -13.19 -1.32
N THR A 38 7.94 -13.62 -0.58
CA THR A 38 8.02 -14.63 0.45
C THR A 38 6.72 -15.42 0.48
N ALA A 39 6.81 -16.73 0.59
CA ALA A 39 5.65 -17.58 0.85
C ALA A 39 5.09 -17.33 2.26
N GLY A 40 3.80 -17.58 2.45
CA GLY A 40 3.15 -17.48 3.77
C GLY A 40 1.71 -17.01 3.70
N ALA A 41 1.11 -16.78 4.86
CA ALA A 41 -0.31 -16.51 5.04
C ALA A 41 -0.87 -15.33 4.22
N PHE A 42 -0.03 -14.39 3.79
CA PHE A 42 -0.47 -13.32 2.91
C PHE A 42 -0.78 -13.84 1.49
N ALA A 43 0.14 -14.62 0.93
CA ALA A 43 -0.04 -15.21 -0.40
C ALA A 43 -1.18 -16.23 -0.40
N ASP A 44 -1.29 -17.03 0.67
CA ASP A 44 -2.35 -18.04 0.83
C ASP A 44 -3.73 -17.38 0.89
N ASP A 45 -3.88 -16.30 1.66
CA ASP A 45 -5.14 -15.53 1.73
C ASP A 45 -5.49 -14.90 0.38
N ALA A 46 -4.51 -14.35 -0.33
CA ALA A 46 -4.73 -13.77 -1.66
C ALA A 46 -5.22 -14.82 -2.65
N MET A 47 -4.60 -16.01 -2.65
CA MET A 47 -5.03 -17.15 -3.50
C MET A 47 -6.43 -17.63 -3.11
N ALA A 48 -6.74 -17.71 -1.81
CA ALA A 48 -8.07 -18.11 -1.32
C ALA A 48 -9.17 -17.10 -1.74
N MET A 49 -8.80 -15.82 -1.90
CA MET A 49 -9.69 -14.78 -2.44
C MET A 49 -9.81 -14.81 -3.97
N GLY A 50 -9.14 -15.73 -4.65
CA GLY A 50 -9.15 -15.85 -6.13
C GLY A 50 -8.28 -14.81 -6.84
N ILE A 51 -7.37 -14.14 -6.13
CA ILE A 51 -6.43 -13.18 -6.72
C ILE A 51 -5.32 -13.95 -7.43
N ASP A 52 -5.03 -13.60 -8.70
CA ASP A 52 -3.90 -14.15 -9.47
C ASP A 52 -2.59 -13.81 -8.74
N THR A 53 -2.05 -14.80 -8.03
CA THR A 53 -0.93 -14.61 -7.08
C THR A 53 0.24 -15.52 -7.47
N LEU A 54 1.43 -14.91 -7.55
CA LEU A 54 2.70 -15.58 -7.79
C LEU A 54 3.64 -15.37 -6.60
N VAL A 55 4.28 -16.43 -6.13
CA VAL A 55 5.34 -16.36 -5.11
C VAL A 55 6.70 -16.48 -5.77
N LEU A 56 7.56 -15.47 -5.61
CA LEU A 56 8.93 -15.44 -6.12
C LEU A 56 9.93 -15.44 -4.94
N ASP A 57 10.13 -16.60 -4.35
CA ASP A 57 11.08 -16.77 -3.22
C ASP A 57 12.47 -17.27 -3.67
N SER A 58 12.90 -16.85 -4.85
CA SER A 58 14.13 -17.33 -5.49
C SER A 58 15.33 -16.37 -5.41
N GLY A 59 15.25 -15.36 -4.52
CA GLY A 59 16.27 -14.33 -4.37
C GLY A 59 16.11 -13.17 -5.37
N VAL A 60 16.75 -12.03 -5.03
CA VAL A 60 16.52 -10.74 -5.72
C VAL A 60 16.83 -10.78 -7.22
N ARG A 61 17.98 -11.36 -7.61
CA ARG A 61 18.39 -11.39 -9.04
C ARG A 61 17.44 -12.23 -9.89
N SER A 62 17.03 -13.39 -9.39
CA SER A 62 16.07 -14.26 -10.08
C SER A 62 14.73 -13.59 -10.20
N SER A 63 14.21 -13.00 -9.11
CA SER A 63 12.96 -12.27 -9.09
C SER A 63 12.94 -11.12 -10.10
N ILE A 64 14.02 -10.34 -10.20
CA ILE A 64 14.14 -9.23 -11.17
C ILE A 64 14.08 -9.76 -12.61
N ARG A 65 14.81 -10.84 -12.92
CA ARG A 65 14.81 -11.44 -14.27
C ARG A 65 13.40 -11.92 -14.64
N THR A 66 12.76 -12.68 -13.75
CA THR A 66 11.39 -13.18 -13.95
C THR A 66 10.40 -12.05 -14.14
N LEU A 67 10.44 -11.02 -13.27
CA LEU A 67 9.54 -9.87 -13.35
C LEU A 67 9.76 -9.05 -14.62
N THR A 68 11.01 -8.81 -15.02
CA THR A 68 11.30 -8.09 -16.27
C THR A 68 10.70 -8.81 -17.46
N GLY A 69 10.93 -10.12 -17.59
CA GLY A 69 10.35 -10.93 -18.66
C GLY A 69 8.82 -10.96 -18.64
N MET A 70 8.24 -11.14 -17.45
CA MET A 70 6.78 -11.15 -17.26
C MET A 70 6.15 -9.80 -17.65
N ILE A 71 6.70 -8.68 -17.16
CA ILE A 71 6.17 -7.34 -17.43
C ILE A 71 6.20 -7.04 -18.93
N GLN A 72 7.28 -7.41 -19.62
CA GLN A 72 7.44 -7.17 -21.04
C GLN A 72 6.59 -8.08 -21.90
N ASN A 73 6.62 -9.40 -21.62
CA ASN A 73 5.95 -10.40 -22.47
C ASN A 73 4.44 -10.43 -22.27
N GLU A 74 3.97 -10.11 -21.07
CA GLU A 74 2.53 -10.11 -20.78
C GLU A 74 1.92 -8.70 -20.87
N HIS A 75 2.68 -7.69 -21.25
CA HIS A 75 2.23 -6.31 -21.50
C HIS A 75 1.51 -5.70 -20.29
N PHE A 76 2.16 -5.70 -19.13
CA PHE A 76 1.66 -4.96 -17.98
C PHE A 76 1.77 -3.45 -18.21
N ASP A 77 0.74 -2.71 -17.81
CA ASP A 77 0.67 -1.25 -17.96
C ASP A 77 1.31 -0.50 -16.79
N ILE A 78 1.23 -1.07 -15.57
CA ILE A 78 1.69 -0.45 -14.33
C ILE A 78 2.33 -1.50 -13.42
N VAL A 79 3.41 -1.11 -12.75
CA VAL A 79 3.98 -1.82 -11.59
C VAL A 79 3.64 -1.04 -10.33
N HIS A 80 2.96 -1.67 -9.37
CA HIS A 80 2.57 -1.06 -8.11
C HIS A 80 3.29 -1.74 -6.94
N CYS A 81 4.15 -1.00 -6.26
CA CYS A 81 4.97 -1.49 -5.15
C CYS A 81 4.31 -1.20 -3.79
N HIS A 82 4.39 -2.16 -2.87
CA HIS A 82 3.93 -2.03 -1.49
C HIS A 82 5.04 -2.43 -0.53
N GLY A 83 5.49 -1.45 0.27
CA GLY A 83 6.54 -1.64 1.27
C GLY A 83 7.97 -1.64 0.74
N SER A 84 8.95 -1.61 1.66
CA SER A 84 10.35 -1.32 1.36
C SER A 84 11.05 -2.36 0.48
N ARG A 85 10.76 -3.65 0.66
CA ARG A 85 11.33 -4.71 -0.19
C ARG A 85 10.86 -4.61 -1.63
N ALA A 86 9.56 -4.38 -1.83
CA ALA A 86 8.98 -4.18 -3.16
C ALA A 86 9.54 -2.90 -3.80
N ASN A 87 9.68 -1.82 -3.04
CA ASN A 87 10.28 -0.57 -3.51
C ASN A 87 11.73 -0.76 -3.97
N MET A 88 12.54 -1.50 -3.23
CA MET A 88 13.92 -1.82 -3.63
C MET A 88 13.95 -2.58 -4.97
N ILE A 89 13.12 -3.60 -5.12
CA ILE A 89 13.04 -4.37 -6.36
C ILE A 89 12.50 -3.52 -7.50
N GLY A 90 11.45 -2.71 -7.26
CA GLY A 90 10.89 -1.77 -8.21
C GLY A 90 11.91 -0.75 -8.73
N ALA A 91 12.76 -0.22 -7.84
CA ALA A 91 13.83 0.71 -8.22
C ALA A 91 14.88 0.06 -9.15
N ILE A 92 15.16 -1.22 -8.97
CA ILE A 92 16.04 -1.95 -9.87
C ILE A 92 15.34 -2.22 -11.21
N LEU A 93 14.07 -2.63 -11.18
CA LEU A 93 13.24 -2.85 -12.38
C LEU A 93 13.13 -1.59 -13.23
N LYS A 94 13.07 -0.40 -12.62
CA LYS A 94 13.00 0.89 -13.33
C LYS A 94 14.10 1.08 -14.38
N ARG A 95 15.22 0.39 -14.24
CA ARG A 95 16.32 0.43 -15.21
C ARG A 95 16.10 -0.47 -16.43
N THR A 96 15.17 -1.41 -16.36
CA THR A 96 14.97 -2.45 -17.40
C THR A 96 13.58 -2.40 -18.03
N ILE A 97 12.61 -1.78 -17.35
CA ILE A 97 11.22 -1.65 -17.84
C ILE A 97 10.89 -0.19 -18.16
N LYS A 98 9.96 0.00 -19.10
CA LYS A 98 9.50 1.35 -19.50
C LYS A 98 8.14 1.72 -18.93
N VAL A 99 7.44 0.75 -18.33
CA VAL A 99 6.14 1.01 -17.72
C VAL A 99 6.28 1.83 -16.43
N PRO A 100 5.31 2.68 -16.09
CA PRO A 100 5.34 3.48 -14.88
C PRO A 100 5.33 2.60 -13.63
N ILE A 101 6.09 3.05 -12.62
CA ILE A 101 6.13 2.44 -11.30
C ILE A 101 5.49 3.38 -10.28
N VAL A 102 4.52 2.85 -9.56
CA VAL A 102 3.78 3.52 -8.47
C VAL A 102 4.10 2.85 -7.16
N THR A 103 4.06 3.58 -6.06
CA THR A 103 4.13 3.01 -4.71
C THR A 103 3.08 3.60 -3.80
N THR A 104 2.53 2.77 -2.88
CA THR A 104 1.70 3.24 -1.76
C THR A 104 2.55 3.36 -0.50
N VAL A 105 2.51 4.55 0.10
CA VAL A 105 3.21 4.87 1.36
C VAL A 105 2.19 4.81 2.49
N HIS A 106 2.29 3.76 3.32
CA HIS A 106 1.37 3.48 4.42
C HIS A 106 1.77 4.12 5.74
N SER A 107 3.07 4.37 5.93
CA SER A 107 3.65 4.87 7.17
C SER A 107 4.78 5.85 6.87
N ASP A 108 5.26 6.55 7.89
CA ASP A 108 6.48 7.33 7.77
C ASP A 108 7.68 6.39 7.58
N TYR A 109 8.10 6.21 6.35
CA TYR A 109 9.19 5.31 5.96
C TYR A 109 10.53 5.59 6.68
N ARG A 110 10.70 6.79 7.28
CA ARG A 110 11.89 7.11 8.08
C ARG A 110 11.79 6.54 9.50
N LEU A 111 10.58 6.24 9.96
CA LEU A 111 10.30 5.71 11.28
C LEU A 111 10.16 4.19 11.30
N ASP A 112 10.02 3.55 10.14
CA ASP A 112 9.81 2.09 10.02
C ASP A 112 10.93 1.25 10.67
N TYR A 113 12.10 1.84 10.89
CA TYR A 113 13.29 1.17 11.47
C TYR A 113 13.74 1.78 12.79
N LEU A 114 12.84 2.43 13.54
CA LEU A 114 13.15 2.92 14.88
C LEU A 114 13.55 1.77 15.81
N GLY A 115 14.67 1.94 16.53
CA GLY A 115 15.22 0.91 17.41
C GLY A 115 16.17 -0.10 16.72
N ARG A 116 16.36 -0.01 15.39
CA ARG A 116 17.31 -0.86 14.63
C ARG A 116 18.27 -0.01 13.80
N PRO A 117 19.34 0.58 14.39
CA PRO A 117 20.15 1.60 13.75
C PRO A 117 20.81 1.12 12.44
N PHE A 118 21.29 -0.13 12.38
CA PHE A 118 21.86 -0.70 11.15
C PHE A 118 20.81 -0.87 10.04
N HIS A 119 19.62 -1.32 10.36
CA HIS A 119 18.51 -1.44 9.38
C HIS A 119 18.04 -0.07 8.91
N ARG A 120 18.03 0.94 9.78
CA ARG A 120 17.71 2.31 9.41
C ARG A 120 18.72 2.89 8.43
N LEU A 121 20.01 2.67 8.66
CA LEU A 121 21.07 3.19 7.81
C LEU A 121 21.09 2.52 6.42
N THR A 122 20.77 1.23 6.35
CA THR A 122 20.79 0.46 5.10
C THR A 122 19.44 0.47 4.39
N TYR A 123 18.44 -0.15 4.97
CA TYR A 123 17.11 -0.29 4.36
C TYR A 123 16.34 1.04 4.27
N GLY A 124 16.46 1.90 5.29
CA GLY A 124 15.83 3.23 5.28
C GLY A 124 16.40 4.13 4.19
N THR A 125 17.73 4.11 4.00
CA THR A 125 18.40 4.87 2.93
C THR A 125 18.04 4.31 1.55
N ILE A 126 18.12 2.98 1.39
CA ILE A 126 17.76 2.30 0.13
C ILE A 126 16.30 2.58 -0.23
N ASN A 127 15.37 2.48 0.73
CA ASN A 127 13.97 2.77 0.50
C ASN A 127 13.75 4.25 0.12
N THR A 128 14.44 5.19 0.77
CA THR A 128 14.37 6.62 0.42
C THR A 128 14.82 6.88 -1.01
N VAL A 129 15.92 6.26 -1.44
CA VAL A 129 16.41 6.38 -2.82
C VAL A 129 15.45 5.73 -3.80
N ALA A 130 14.96 4.53 -3.48
CA ALA A 130 13.98 3.82 -4.31
C ALA A 130 12.71 4.66 -4.54
N LEU A 131 12.15 5.23 -3.48
CA LEU A 131 10.97 6.09 -3.57
C LEU A 131 11.19 7.27 -4.54
N ARG A 132 12.37 7.89 -4.56
CA ARG A 132 12.66 9.02 -5.47
C ARG A 132 12.80 8.64 -6.94
N MET A 133 12.93 7.36 -7.24
CA MET A 133 13.05 6.85 -8.61
C MET A 133 11.68 6.57 -9.27
N PHE A 134 10.62 6.56 -8.50
CA PHE A 134 9.28 6.17 -8.98
C PHE A 134 8.56 7.33 -9.67
N ASP A 135 7.65 6.95 -10.56
CA ASP A 135 6.90 7.91 -11.36
C ASP A 135 5.81 8.57 -10.54
N TYR A 136 5.14 7.81 -9.66
CA TYR A 136 4.02 8.30 -8.85
C TYR A 136 4.02 7.67 -7.46
N HIS A 137 3.41 8.38 -6.50
CA HIS A 137 3.27 7.94 -5.11
C HIS A 137 1.84 8.14 -4.64
N ILE A 138 1.34 7.18 -3.91
CA ILE A 138 0.03 7.22 -3.26
C ILE A 138 0.28 7.33 -1.75
N GLY A 139 -0.21 8.40 -1.13
CA GLY A 139 -0.29 8.50 0.33
C GLY A 139 -1.66 8.05 0.80
N VAL A 140 -1.70 7.25 1.86
CA VAL A 140 -2.97 6.73 2.42
C VAL A 140 -3.80 7.79 3.16
N SER A 141 -3.33 9.02 3.19
CA SER A 141 -4.03 10.19 3.74
C SER A 141 -3.42 11.49 3.22
N ASP A 142 -4.15 12.61 3.32
CA ASP A 142 -3.63 13.93 2.99
C ASP A 142 -2.41 14.29 3.86
N ALA A 143 -2.43 13.91 5.13
CA ALA A 143 -1.29 14.11 6.03
C ALA A 143 -0.03 13.40 5.52
N MET A 144 -0.17 12.19 4.96
CA MET A 144 0.94 11.46 4.35
C MET A 144 1.46 12.17 3.09
N VAL A 145 0.57 12.67 2.24
CA VAL A 145 0.95 13.46 1.06
C VAL A 145 1.70 14.72 1.48
N GLN A 146 1.19 15.48 2.46
CA GLN A 146 1.87 16.68 2.99
C GLN A 146 3.25 16.35 3.58
N LEU A 147 3.37 15.21 4.26
CA LEU A 147 4.66 14.74 4.76
C LEU A 147 5.65 14.46 3.60
N LEU A 148 5.21 13.85 2.52
CA LEU A 148 6.05 13.59 1.34
C LEU A 148 6.46 14.91 0.66
N ILE A 149 5.53 15.88 0.53
CA ILE A 149 5.83 17.23 0.00
C ILE A 149 6.88 17.92 0.86
N SER A 150 6.75 17.91 2.19
CA SER A 150 7.73 18.49 3.11
C SER A 150 9.12 17.86 3.01
N ARG A 151 9.20 16.63 2.48
CA ARG A 151 10.44 15.91 2.19
C ARG A 151 10.98 16.11 0.79
N GLY A 152 10.37 17.00 0.02
CA GLY A 152 10.80 17.38 -1.32
C GLY A 152 10.41 16.40 -2.42
N PHE A 153 9.29 15.68 -2.25
CA PHE A 153 8.67 14.96 -3.36
C PHE A 153 7.84 15.93 -4.20
N ASP A 154 7.78 15.66 -5.50
CA ASP A 154 7.04 16.48 -6.45
C ASP A 154 5.52 16.36 -6.21
N PRO A 155 4.81 17.45 -5.86
CA PRO A 155 3.38 17.41 -5.63
C PRO A 155 2.55 16.90 -6.81
N GLN A 156 3.03 17.09 -8.06
CA GLN A 156 2.33 16.63 -9.27
C GLN A 156 2.38 15.11 -9.43
N LYS A 157 3.24 14.41 -8.67
CA LYS A 157 3.39 12.95 -8.68
C LYS A 157 2.81 12.28 -7.45
N LEU A 158 2.08 13.04 -6.61
CA LEU A 158 1.53 12.58 -5.33
C LEU A 158 0.00 12.54 -5.40
N PHE A 159 -0.57 11.44 -4.95
CA PHE A 159 -2.01 11.24 -4.88
C PHE A 159 -2.41 10.85 -3.46
N SER A 160 -3.46 11.46 -2.93
CA SER A 160 -4.07 11.04 -1.66
C SER A 160 -5.20 10.06 -1.97
N ILE A 161 -5.02 8.79 -1.57
CA ILE A 161 -6.04 7.76 -1.72
C ILE A 161 -6.20 7.07 -0.37
N TYR A 162 -7.33 7.32 0.28
CA TYR A 162 -7.63 6.75 1.59
C TYR A 162 -7.89 5.24 1.48
N ASN A 163 -7.51 4.52 2.51
CA ASN A 163 -7.83 3.11 2.61
C ASN A 163 -9.35 2.92 2.63
N GLY A 164 -9.86 2.09 1.75
CA GLY A 164 -11.26 1.69 1.75
C GLY A 164 -11.57 0.84 2.99
N VAL A 165 -12.75 1.03 3.55
CA VAL A 165 -13.31 0.18 4.61
C VAL A 165 -14.64 -0.33 4.10
N ASP A 166 -14.79 -1.65 4.02
CA ASP A 166 -16.07 -2.28 3.74
C ASP A 166 -16.94 -2.21 4.99
N PHE A 167 -18.00 -1.40 4.90
CA PHE A 167 -19.03 -1.40 5.92
C PHE A 167 -20.00 -2.57 5.65
N PRO A 168 -20.34 -3.40 6.66
CA PRO A 168 -21.36 -4.42 6.52
C PRO A 168 -22.65 -3.82 5.94
N ARG A 169 -23.31 -4.52 5.01
CA ARG A 169 -24.56 -4.05 4.39
C ARG A 169 -25.61 -3.58 5.40
N SER A 170 -25.63 -4.13 6.60
CA SER A 170 -26.48 -3.70 7.71
C SER A 170 -26.29 -2.24 8.14
N LEU A 171 -25.06 -1.70 8.01
CA LEU A 171 -24.79 -0.28 8.29
C LEU A 171 -25.12 0.63 7.11
N GLN A 172 -25.12 0.11 5.88
CA GLN A 172 -25.56 0.86 4.69
C GLN A 172 -27.06 1.12 4.70
N ILE A 173 -27.86 0.20 5.25
CA ILE A 173 -29.32 0.34 5.38
C ILE A 173 -29.67 1.47 6.37
N LEU A 174 -28.84 1.72 7.38
CA LEU A 174 -29.06 2.81 8.34
C LEU A 174 -28.81 4.21 7.73
N ARG A 175 -28.00 4.32 6.67
CA ARG A 175 -27.78 5.58 5.93
C ARG A 175 -28.97 5.97 5.04
N GLY A 176 -29.79 5.01 4.62
CA GLY A 176 -31.01 5.25 3.81
C GLY A 176 -32.26 5.61 4.63
N ARG A 177 -32.24 5.43 5.95
CA ARG A 177 -33.29 5.93 6.84
C ARG A 177 -32.79 7.26 7.41
N ASN A 178 -33.53 8.34 7.09
CA ASN A 178 -33.28 9.68 7.63
C ASN A 178 -33.00 9.61 9.13
N ILE A 179 -31.71 9.63 9.48
CA ILE A 179 -31.27 9.84 10.86
C ILE A 179 -31.52 11.32 11.10
N SER A 180 -32.60 11.65 11.83
CA SER A 180 -32.86 13.02 12.23
C SER A 180 -31.63 13.55 12.99
N GLU A 181 -31.27 14.82 12.76
CA GLU A 181 -30.10 15.49 13.39
C GLU A 181 -30.09 15.34 14.92
N ALA A 182 -31.22 15.08 15.55
CA ALA A 182 -31.35 14.78 16.97
C ALA A 182 -30.67 13.47 17.42
N SER A 183 -30.44 12.51 16.53
CA SER A 183 -29.77 11.24 16.88
C SER A 183 -28.23 11.35 16.81
N VAL A 184 -27.70 12.28 16.00
CA VAL A 184 -26.26 12.53 15.89
C VAL A 184 -25.76 13.33 17.10
N SER A 185 -26.57 14.27 17.62
CA SER A 185 -26.20 15.08 18.77
C SER A 185 -26.09 14.28 20.08
N ARG A 186 -26.75 13.14 20.21
CA ARG A 186 -26.61 12.26 21.39
C ARG A 186 -25.31 11.46 21.38
N LEU A 187 -24.79 11.07 20.20
CA LEU A 187 -23.54 10.32 20.07
C LEU A 187 -22.30 11.19 20.29
N THR A 188 -22.40 12.49 20.04
CA THR A 188 -21.30 13.43 20.27
C THR A 188 -21.22 13.94 21.71
N ARG A 189 -22.30 13.85 22.49
CA ARG A 189 -22.36 14.33 23.90
C ARG A 189 -21.75 13.38 24.94
N THR A 190 -21.41 12.15 24.59
CA THR A 190 -20.88 11.15 25.53
C THR A 190 -19.34 11.06 25.57
N ARG A 191 -18.61 12.00 24.95
CA ARG A 191 -17.16 12.09 25.04
C ARG A 191 -16.66 13.49 25.41
N SER A 192 -17.22 14.09 26.44
CA SER A 192 -16.48 15.13 27.18
C SER A 192 -15.66 14.43 28.27
N PHE A 193 -14.39 14.22 28.01
CA PHE A 193 -13.43 13.83 29.04
C PHE A 193 -13.37 14.95 30.07
N SER A 194 -13.89 14.68 31.26
CA SER A 194 -13.68 15.52 32.43
C SER A 194 -12.18 15.53 32.75
N ALA A 195 -11.60 16.71 32.76
CA ALA A 195 -10.25 16.95 33.21
C ALA A 195 -10.10 16.47 34.67
N LEU A 196 -9.09 15.64 34.92
CA LEU A 196 -8.64 15.32 36.26
C LEU A 196 -7.97 16.56 36.88
N PRO A 197 -8.23 16.89 38.16
CA PRO A 197 -7.54 17.96 38.85
C PRO A 197 -6.06 17.63 39.01
N ARG A 198 -5.23 18.67 38.87
CA ARG A 198 -3.82 18.62 39.25
C ARG A 198 -3.75 18.93 40.77
N ASP A 199 -3.18 18.02 41.50
CA ASP A 199 -2.46 18.27 42.74
C ASP A 199 -1.05 17.72 42.58
#